data_fbd5128374bc138ea41b7132a603d959
#
_entry.id   fbd5128374bc138ea41b7132a603d959
#
_cell.length_a   1.000
_cell.length_b   1.000
_cell.length_c   1.000
_cell.angle_alpha   90.00
_cell.angle_beta   90.00
_cell.angle_gamma   90.00
#
_symmetry.space_group_name_H-M   'P 1'
#
loop_
_entity.id
_entity.type
_entity.pdbx_description
1 polymer ?
#
loop_
_entity_poly.entity_id
_entity_poly.type
_entity_poly.pdbx_seq_one_letter_code
_entity_poly.pdbx_strand_id
1 'polypeptide(L)'
;MIGAKFESREPMVYRGFIVALTVLIGGLIWSNNVSPSNAINVSNNIEKVSPAITTSSSPQKVKFAKFLTDNNFKMYSAYWCPHCHDQKQLFGEKAVNELTVVECAQDGKDNQYKLCREKQIEGFPSWEINGEIYSGVKDLNDLAIMTGYEGDSNF
;
A
#
# COMPACT_ATOMS: atom_id res chain seq x y z
N MET A 1 37.09 -40.62 3.18
CA MET A 1 38.43 -40.08 2.88
C MET A 1 38.35 -38.59 2.75
N ILE A 2 39.10 -37.89 3.57
CA ILE A 2 39.55 -36.49 3.50
C ILE A 2 38.42 -35.47 3.58
N GLY A 3 38.04 -34.81 4.66
CA GLY A 3 38.75 -34.17 5.73
C GLY A 3 39.32 -32.81 5.32
N ALA A 4 38.46 -31.71 5.32
CA ALA A 4 38.97 -30.36 5.30
C ALA A 4 38.40 -29.59 6.47
N LYS A 5 39.23 -29.46 7.48
CA LYS A 5 39.15 -28.71 8.70
C LYS A 5 39.33 -27.21 8.36
N PHE A 6 38.30 -26.39 8.58
CA PHE A 6 38.44 -24.94 8.48
C PHE A 6 38.81 -24.38 9.84
N GLU A 7 40.06 -23.95 9.92
CA GLU A 7 40.75 -23.41 11.09
C GLU A 7 40.38 -21.92 11.25
N SER A 8 39.82 -21.61 12.39
CA SER A 8 39.57 -20.26 12.86
C SER A 8 40.87 -19.54 13.18
N ARG A 9 41.17 -18.45 12.50
CA ARG A 9 42.23 -17.53 12.88
C ARG A 9 41.65 -16.27 13.52
N GLU A 10 41.84 -16.16 14.81
CA GLU A 10 41.77 -14.93 15.55
C GLU A 10 43.03 -14.10 15.27
N PRO A 11 42.97 -12.80 15.07
CA PRO A 11 44.12 -11.95 15.30
C PRO A 11 43.93 -11.03 16.50
N MET A 12 44.63 -11.33 17.49
CA MET A 12 45.66 -10.54 18.17
C MET A 12 45.29 -9.13 18.64
N VAL A 13 45.20 -9.11 19.94
CA VAL A 13 45.26 -8.01 20.88
C VAL A 13 46.32 -6.98 20.51
N TYR A 14 45.97 -5.71 20.33
CA TYR A 14 46.93 -4.62 20.40
C TYR A 14 46.85 -3.95 21.75
N ARG A 15 47.90 -4.24 22.53
CA ARG A 15 48.22 -3.66 23.86
C ARG A 15 49.09 -2.40 23.68
N GLY A 16 48.70 -1.37 24.41
CA GLY A 16 49.65 -0.38 24.91
C GLY A 16 49.61 0.94 24.14
N PHE A 17 49.35 2.07 24.73
CA PHE A 17 50.20 2.80 25.62
C PHE A 17 49.45 3.94 26.30
N ILE A 18 49.64 4.06 27.58
CA ILE A 18 49.28 5.17 28.45
C ILE A 18 50.31 6.28 28.27
N VAL A 19 49.92 7.51 28.06
CA VAL A 19 50.68 8.71 28.51
C VAL A 19 49.71 9.85 28.76
N ALA A 20 49.49 10.15 30.01
CA ALA A 20 49.78 11.35 30.78
C ALA A 20 49.04 12.65 30.43
N LEU A 21 48.16 12.96 31.30
CA LEU A 21 47.94 14.17 32.09
C LEU A 21 48.54 15.48 31.58
N THR A 22 47.68 16.44 31.19
CA THR A 22 47.88 17.85 31.51
C THR A 22 46.53 18.50 31.79
N VAL A 23 46.33 18.84 33.04
CA VAL A 23 45.31 19.77 33.54
C VAL A 23 45.79 21.18 33.21
N LEU A 24 45.00 21.91 32.43
CA LEU A 24 44.99 23.38 32.48
C LEU A 24 43.54 23.88 32.46
N ILE A 25 43.25 24.55 33.52
CA ILE A 25 42.08 25.34 33.85
C ILE A 25 41.96 26.46 32.83
N GLY A 26 40.81 26.62 32.22
CA GLY A 26 40.58 27.80 31.40
C GLY A 26 39.24 27.81 30.68
N GLY A 27 38.27 28.52 31.24
CA GLY A 27 37.24 29.17 30.45
C GLY A 27 35.96 28.36 30.21
N LEU A 28 34.99 28.55 31.09
CA LEU A 28 33.57 28.35 30.82
C LEU A 28 33.15 29.24 29.64
N ILE A 29 33.03 28.66 28.48
CA ILE A 29 32.20 29.23 27.43
C ILE A 29 31.18 28.14 27.10
N TRP A 30 30.04 28.24 27.74
CA TRP A 30 28.82 27.54 27.30
C TRP A 30 28.41 28.18 25.99
N SER A 31 28.99 27.72 24.90
CA SER A 31 28.41 27.93 23.59
C SER A 31 27.25 26.95 23.46
N ASN A 32 26.06 27.46 23.75
CA ASN A 32 24.82 26.81 23.31
C ASN A 32 24.80 26.83 21.78
N ASN A 33 25.54 25.97 21.16
CA ASN A 33 25.32 25.59 19.76
C ASN A 33 24.04 24.75 19.71
N VAL A 34 22.90 25.39 19.88
CA VAL A 34 21.65 24.91 19.36
C VAL A 34 21.79 25.00 17.83
N SER A 35 22.20 23.91 17.23
CA SER A 35 22.10 23.74 15.79
C SER A 35 20.61 23.81 15.41
N PRO A 36 20.17 24.83 14.67
CA PRO A 36 18.83 24.84 14.11
C PRO A 36 18.87 24.06 12.80
N SER A 37 18.85 22.76 12.87
CA SER A 37 18.78 21.93 11.67
C SER A 37 18.16 20.57 11.93
N ASN A 38 16.99 20.57 12.55
CA ASN A 38 15.97 19.63 12.20
C ASN A 38 14.78 20.42 11.62
N ALA A 39 15.03 21.14 10.54
CA ALA A 39 13.98 21.36 9.56
C ALA A 39 13.58 19.96 9.11
N ILE A 40 12.52 19.43 9.75
CA ILE A 40 11.80 18.29 9.23
C ILE A 40 11.42 18.73 7.83
N ASN A 41 12.15 18.23 6.86
CA ASN A 41 11.77 18.31 5.47
C ASN A 41 10.53 17.41 5.36
N VAL A 42 9.39 17.96 5.77
CA VAL A 42 8.08 17.41 5.44
C VAL A 42 8.00 17.63 3.94
N SER A 43 8.67 16.77 3.21
CA SER A 43 8.36 16.54 1.81
C SER A 43 6.87 16.25 1.83
N ASN A 44 6.08 17.19 1.34
CA ASN A 44 4.65 17.04 1.10
C ASN A 44 4.47 15.99 -0.01
N ASN A 45 4.80 14.76 0.33
CA ASN A 45 4.44 13.59 -0.44
C ASN A 45 2.96 13.36 -0.11
N ILE A 46 2.10 14.21 -0.70
CA ILE A 46 0.66 13.96 -0.68
C ILE A 46 0.49 12.63 -1.43
N GLU A 47 0.34 11.55 -0.67
CA GLU A 47 0.03 10.26 -1.26
C GLU A 47 -1.25 10.39 -2.09
N LYS A 48 -1.15 10.11 -3.37
CA LYS A 48 -2.28 10.14 -4.29
C LYS A 48 -3.07 8.85 -4.16
N VAL A 49 -3.93 8.85 -3.15
CA VAL A 49 -4.80 7.73 -2.78
C VAL A 49 -6.27 8.15 -2.87
N SER A 50 -7.15 7.18 -3.07
CA SER A 50 -8.61 7.43 -3.05
C SER A 50 -9.05 8.01 -1.69
N PRO A 51 -10.08 8.85 -1.68
CA PRO A 51 -10.72 9.29 -0.44
C PRO A 51 -11.16 8.12 0.43
N ALA A 52 -11.20 8.34 1.74
CA ALA A 52 -11.63 7.33 2.70
C ALA A 52 -13.09 6.90 2.47
N ILE A 53 -13.36 5.62 2.62
CA ILE A 53 -14.71 5.06 2.56
C ILE A 53 -15.37 5.27 3.92
N THR A 54 -16.56 5.86 3.93
CA THR A 54 -17.28 6.24 5.15
C THR A 54 -18.49 5.36 5.45
N THR A 55 -18.93 4.55 4.49
CA THR A 55 -20.02 3.61 4.67
C THR A 55 -19.55 2.33 5.36
N SER A 56 -20.42 1.73 6.17
CA SER A 56 -20.16 0.44 6.80
C SER A 56 -20.47 -0.73 5.85
N SER A 57 -19.78 -1.84 6.03
CA SER A 57 -20.06 -3.08 5.31
C SER A 57 -20.91 -4.02 6.16
N SER A 58 -21.95 -4.61 5.55
CA SER A 58 -22.63 -5.78 6.12
C SER A 58 -21.70 -7.02 6.02
N PRO A 59 -21.94 -8.07 6.82
CA PRO A 59 -21.23 -9.34 6.64
C PRO A 59 -21.39 -9.94 5.24
N GLN A 60 -22.53 -9.71 4.59
CA GLN A 60 -22.82 -10.18 3.22
C GLN A 60 -21.91 -9.46 2.21
N LYS A 61 -21.76 -8.14 2.32
CA LYS A 61 -20.85 -7.35 1.46
C LYS A 61 -19.39 -7.82 1.59
N VAL A 62 -18.95 -8.12 2.81
CA VAL A 62 -17.58 -8.64 3.03
C VAL A 62 -17.39 -10.01 2.39
N LYS A 63 -18.36 -10.93 2.56
CA LYS A 63 -18.32 -12.24 1.91
C LYS A 63 -18.33 -12.14 0.39
N PHE A 64 -19.14 -11.24 -0.15
CA PHE A 64 -19.21 -11.00 -1.59
C PHE A 64 -17.90 -10.44 -2.13
N ALA A 65 -17.29 -9.45 -1.46
CA ALA A 65 -16.01 -8.89 -1.85
C ALA A 65 -14.90 -9.96 -1.87
N LYS A 66 -14.86 -10.84 -0.85
CA LYS A 66 -13.95 -12.00 -0.84
C LYS A 66 -14.19 -12.94 -2.03
N PHE A 67 -15.45 -13.28 -2.30
CA PHE A 67 -15.80 -14.11 -3.46
C PHE A 67 -15.27 -13.49 -4.76
N LEU A 68 -15.44 -12.18 -4.95
CA LEU A 68 -14.94 -11.50 -6.14
C LEU A 68 -13.42 -11.66 -6.29
N THR A 69 -12.69 -11.46 -5.22
CA THR A 69 -11.22 -11.58 -5.21
C THR A 69 -10.76 -13.02 -5.40
N ASP A 70 -11.39 -13.97 -4.73
CA ASP A 70 -11.07 -15.41 -4.81
C ASP A 70 -11.30 -15.96 -6.23
N ASN A 71 -12.24 -15.38 -6.98
CA ASN A 71 -12.53 -15.72 -8.38
C ASN A 71 -11.79 -14.82 -9.39
N ASN A 72 -10.81 -14.04 -8.91
CA ASN A 72 -9.95 -13.19 -9.74
C ASN A 72 -10.70 -12.08 -10.49
N PHE A 73 -11.88 -11.67 -10.02
CA PHE A 73 -12.56 -10.49 -10.51
C PHE A 73 -11.89 -9.23 -9.95
N LYS A 74 -11.75 -8.21 -10.78
CA LYS A 74 -10.98 -7.00 -10.44
C LYS A 74 -11.75 -5.74 -10.77
N MET A 75 -11.58 -4.75 -9.93
CA MET A 75 -12.07 -3.39 -10.17
C MET A 75 -10.92 -2.50 -10.61
N TYR A 76 -10.96 -1.97 -11.81
CA TYR A 76 -10.04 -0.95 -12.30
C TYR A 76 -10.54 0.44 -11.89
N SER A 77 -9.66 1.22 -11.28
CA SER A 77 -10.01 2.46 -10.57
C SER A 77 -8.93 3.51 -10.79
N ALA A 78 -9.29 4.78 -10.64
CA ALA A 78 -8.35 5.86 -10.47
C ALA A 78 -8.65 6.58 -9.15
N TYR A 79 -7.63 6.91 -8.36
CA TYR A 79 -7.79 7.50 -7.03
C TYR A 79 -8.63 8.77 -7.02
N TRP A 80 -8.57 9.57 -8.07
CA TRP A 80 -9.28 10.83 -8.25
C TRP A 80 -10.69 10.67 -8.84
N CYS A 81 -11.12 9.45 -9.21
CA CYS A 81 -12.38 9.19 -9.90
C CYS A 81 -13.56 9.15 -8.90
N PRO A 82 -14.54 10.09 -8.99
CA PRO A 82 -15.67 10.11 -8.08
C PRO A 82 -16.56 8.87 -8.20
N HIS A 83 -16.81 8.35 -9.39
CA HIS A 83 -17.61 7.14 -9.61
C HIS A 83 -16.92 5.88 -9.06
N CYS A 84 -15.58 5.85 -9.01
CA CYS A 84 -14.86 4.78 -8.32
C CYS A 84 -15.08 4.85 -6.82
N HIS A 85 -15.12 6.06 -6.27
CA HIS A 85 -15.43 6.26 -4.86
C HIS A 85 -16.86 5.82 -4.56
N ASP A 86 -17.84 6.21 -5.40
CA ASP A 86 -19.24 5.77 -5.27
C ASP A 86 -19.37 4.25 -5.28
N GLN A 87 -18.70 3.57 -6.22
CA GLN A 87 -18.66 2.11 -6.26
C GLN A 87 -18.10 1.50 -4.97
N LYS A 88 -17.02 2.05 -4.44
CA LYS A 88 -16.43 1.60 -3.19
C LYS A 88 -17.36 1.85 -2.00
N GLN A 89 -18.07 2.96 -1.98
CA GLN A 89 -19.07 3.27 -0.95
C GLN A 89 -20.23 2.25 -0.92
N LEU A 90 -20.63 1.68 -2.05
CA LEU A 90 -21.64 0.61 -2.09
C LEU A 90 -21.18 -0.64 -1.30
N PHE A 91 -19.90 -0.98 -1.35
CA PHE A 91 -19.32 -2.08 -0.59
C PHE A 91 -19.12 -1.75 0.89
N GLY A 92 -18.68 -0.51 1.18
CA GLY A 92 -18.29 -0.07 2.51
C GLY A 92 -16.84 -0.42 2.85
N GLU A 93 -16.33 0.19 3.92
CA GLU A 93 -14.92 0.20 4.29
C GLU A 93 -14.30 -1.21 4.40
N LYS A 94 -14.94 -2.11 5.15
CA LYS A 94 -14.39 -3.46 5.39
C LYS A 94 -14.39 -4.30 4.12
N ALA A 95 -15.46 -4.24 3.32
CA ALA A 95 -15.57 -5.03 2.10
C ALA A 95 -14.62 -4.53 1.01
N VAL A 96 -14.37 -3.22 0.91
CA VAL A 96 -13.40 -2.66 -0.04
C VAL A 96 -11.99 -3.18 0.22
N ASN A 97 -11.61 -3.43 1.48
CA ASN A 97 -10.30 -3.99 1.82
C ASN A 97 -10.13 -5.45 1.38
N GLU A 98 -11.22 -6.13 1.07
CA GLU A 98 -11.21 -7.50 0.53
C GLU A 98 -11.24 -7.54 -1.01
N LEU A 99 -11.45 -6.40 -1.67
CA LEU A 99 -11.50 -6.33 -3.13
C LEU A 99 -10.12 -6.25 -3.77
N THR A 100 -9.96 -6.89 -4.91
CA THR A 100 -8.84 -6.61 -5.79
C THR A 100 -9.12 -5.34 -6.59
N VAL A 101 -8.58 -4.20 -6.11
CA VAL A 101 -8.69 -2.91 -6.77
C VAL A 101 -7.36 -2.58 -7.46
N VAL A 102 -7.40 -2.35 -8.77
CA VAL A 102 -6.25 -2.00 -9.59
C VAL A 102 -6.23 -0.48 -9.79
N GLU A 103 -5.20 0.20 -9.28
CA GLU A 103 -5.01 1.64 -9.47
C GLU A 103 -4.43 1.91 -10.86
N CYS A 104 -5.15 2.66 -11.67
CA CYS A 104 -4.79 2.96 -13.06
C CYS A 104 -4.25 4.39 -13.28
N ALA A 105 -4.40 5.30 -12.31
CA ALA A 105 -3.80 6.62 -12.44
C ALA A 105 -2.28 6.49 -12.37
N GLN A 106 -1.58 6.99 -13.37
CA GLN A 106 -0.13 6.85 -13.52
C GLN A 106 0.65 7.41 -12.32
N ASP A 107 0.10 8.40 -11.67
CA ASP A 107 0.66 9.07 -10.50
C ASP A 107 0.00 8.62 -9.17
N GLY A 108 -0.88 7.61 -9.21
CA GLY A 108 -1.48 7.02 -8.03
C GLY A 108 -0.50 6.13 -7.27
N LYS A 109 -0.76 5.96 -5.96
CA LYS A 109 0.03 5.05 -5.13
C LYS A 109 -0.13 3.61 -5.62
N ASP A 110 0.97 2.87 -5.67
CA ASP A 110 1.01 1.45 -6.08
C ASP A 110 0.32 1.16 -7.42
N ASN A 111 0.34 2.14 -8.36
CA ASN A 111 -0.37 2.03 -9.61
C ASN A 111 0.11 0.87 -10.50
N GLN A 112 -0.84 0.33 -11.26
CA GLN A 112 -0.65 -0.68 -12.28
C GLN A 112 -1.04 -0.15 -13.66
N TYR A 113 -0.66 1.08 -13.96
CA TYR A 113 -0.99 1.79 -15.19
C TYR A 113 -0.71 0.97 -16.47
N LYS A 114 0.42 0.23 -16.51
CA LYS A 114 0.74 -0.64 -17.64
C LYS A 114 -0.31 -1.72 -17.86
N LEU A 115 -0.73 -2.40 -16.79
CA LEU A 115 -1.78 -3.42 -16.83
C LEU A 115 -3.09 -2.82 -17.35
N CYS A 116 -3.47 -1.63 -16.87
CA CYS A 116 -4.70 -0.97 -17.32
C CYS A 116 -4.66 -0.67 -18.81
N ARG A 117 -3.51 -0.27 -19.35
CA ARG A 117 -3.34 -0.06 -20.78
C ARG A 117 -3.38 -1.36 -21.60
N GLU A 118 -2.76 -2.42 -21.10
CA GLU A 118 -2.78 -3.74 -21.73
C GLU A 118 -4.21 -4.30 -21.78
N LYS A 119 -5.00 -4.05 -20.73
CA LYS A 119 -6.42 -4.41 -20.64
C LYS A 119 -7.35 -3.46 -21.39
N GLN A 120 -6.83 -2.41 -22.00
CA GLN A 120 -7.61 -1.41 -22.74
C GLN A 120 -8.71 -0.77 -21.90
N ILE A 121 -8.40 -0.43 -20.64
CA ILE A 121 -9.36 0.23 -19.75
C ILE A 121 -9.57 1.66 -20.21
N GLU A 122 -10.75 1.97 -20.72
CA GLU A 122 -11.12 3.27 -21.29
C GLU A 122 -11.87 4.18 -20.32
N GLY A 123 -12.41 3.64 -19.24
CA GLY A 123 -13.18 4.38 -18.25
C GLY A 123 -13.12 3.78 -16.84
N PHE A 124 -13.53 4.57 -15.85
CA PHE A 124 -13.52 4.16 -14.45
C PHE A 124 -14.85 4.44 -13.75
N PRO A 125 -15.27 3.55 -12.81
CA PRO A 125 -14.70 2.24 -12.60
C PRO A 125 -14.95 1.30 -13.78
N SER A 126 -14.11 0.26 -13.93
CA SER A 126 -14.38 -0.88 -14.79
C SER A 126 -14.14 -2.17 -14.02
N TRP A 127 -14.97 -3.17 -14.31
CA TRP A 127 -14.88 -4.49 -13.72
C TRP A 127 -14.36 -5.50 -14.76
N GLU A 128 -13.37 -6.29 -14.41
CA GLU A 128 -12.97 -7.48 -15.17
C GLU A 128 -13.65 -8.70 -14.58
N ILE A 129 -14.52 -9.32 -15.37
CA ILE A 129 -15.30 -10.50 -14.99
C ILE A 129 -15.12 -11.54 -16.10
N ASN A 130 -14.52 -12.69 -15.77
CA ASN A 130 -14.26 -13.77 -16.74
C ASN A 130 -13.45 -13.30 -17.97
N GLY A 131 -12.58 -12.32 -17.80
CA GLY A 131 -11.74 -11.76 -18.87
C GLY A 131 -12.38 -10.65 -19.70
N GLU A 132 -13.66 -10.35 -19.48
CA GLU A 132 -14.39 -9.26 -20.14
C GLU A 132 -14.41 -8.01 -19.26
N ILE A 133 -14.45 -6.83 -19.89
CA ILE A 133 -14.43 -5.53 -19.22
C ILE A 133 -15.81 -4.88 -19.27
N TYR A 134 -16.35 -4.54 -18.11
CA TYR A 134 -17.63 -3.89 -17.92
C TYR A 134 -17.45 -2.53 -17.26
N SER A 135 -17.59 -1.45 -18.02
CA SER A 135 -17.40 -0.08 -17.50
C SER A 135 -18.60 0.43 -16.71
N GLY A 136 -18.34 1.38 -15.82
CA GLY A 136 -19.32 2.09 -15.01
C GLY A 136 -19.58 1.45 -13.65
N VAL A 137 -20.25 2.23 -12.80
CA VAL A 137 -20.71 1.76 -11.48
C VAL A 137 -21.71 0.63 -11.67
N LYS A 138 -21.59 -0.42 -10.87
CA LYS A 138 -22.52 -1.55 -10.84
C LYS A 138 -23.21 -1.61 -9.48
N ASP A 139 -24.52 -1.79 -9.48
CA ASP A 139 -25.22 -2.20 -8.26
C ASP A 139 -24.68 -3.54 -7.75
N LEU A 140 -24.68 -3.77 -6.44
CA LEU A 140 -24.09 -5.00 -5.88
C LEU A 140 -24.89 -6.24 -6.29
N ASN A 141 -26.22 -6.14 -6.45
CA ASN A 141 -27.03 -7.26 -6.90
C ASN A 141 -26.78 -7.57 -8.37
N ASP A 142 -26.64 -6.54 -9.21
CA ASP A 142 -26.28 -6.72 -10.62
C ASP A 142 -24.91 -7.40 -10.73
N LEU A 143 -23.94 -6.93 -9.95
CA LEU A 143 -22.60 -7.49 -9.92
C LEU A 143 -22.60 -8.95 -9.42
N ALA A 144 -23.44 -9.27 -8.43
CA ALA A 144 -23.63 -10.66 -7.96
C ALA A 144 -24.18 -11.57 -9.08
N ILE A 145 -25.16 -11.09 -9.83
CA ILE A 145 -25.72 -11.82 -10.99
C ILE A 145 -24.64 -12.01 -12.07
N MET A 146 -23.90 -10.94 -12.41
CA MET A 146 -22.87 -10.99 -13.46
C MET A 146 -21.72 -11.96 -13.12
N THR A 147 -21.43 -12.14 -11.83
CA THR A 147 -20.32 -12.98 -11.34
C THR A 147 -20.76 -14.39 -10.94
N GLY A 148 -22.05 -14.71 -10.99
CA GLY A 148 -22.59 -16.00 -10.57
C GLY A 148 -22.46 -16.23 -9.06
N TYR A 149 -22.56 -15.17 -8.24
CA TYR A 149 -22.53 -15.29 -6.79
C TYR A 149 -23.81 -15.95 -6.26
N GLU A 150 -23.69 -17.12 -5.63
CA GLU A 150 -24.81 -17.89 -5.07
C GLU A 150 -24.98 -17.67 -3.55
N GLY A 151 -24.20 -16.76 -2.95
CA GLY A 151 -24.31 -16.44 -1.52
C GLY A 151 -25.49 -15.51 -1.22
N ASP A 152 -25.64 -15.18 0.08
CA ASP A 152 -26.66 -14.22 0.53
C ASP A 152 -26.33 -12.82 -0.03
N SER A 153 -27.22 -12.34 -0.89
CA SER A 153 -27.12 -11.03 -1.59
C SER A 153 -28.01 -9.95 -0.96
N ASN A 154 -28.39 -10.12 0.28
CA ASN A 154 -29.09 -9.05 1.04
C ASN A 154 -28.07 -8.02 1.52
N PHE A 155 -27.61 -7.18 0.58
CA PHE A 155 -26.51 -6.22 0.77
C PHE A 155 -26.90 -4.97 1.53
#